data_f6d65bdc27a88795dd07978cf0670c41
#
_entry.id   f6d65bdc27a88795dd07978cf0670c41
#
_cell.length_a   1.000
_cell.length_b   1.000
_cell.length_c   1.000
_cell.angle_alpha   90.00
_cell.angle_beta   90.00
_cell.angle_gamma   90.00
#
_symmetry.space_group_name_H-M   'P 1'
#
loop_
_entity.id
_entity.type
_entity.pdbx_description
1 polymer ?
#
loop_
_entity_poly.entity_id
_entity_poly.type
_entity_poly.pdbx_seq_one_letter_code
_entity_poly.pdbx_strand_id
1 'polypeptide(L)'
;MDIVLLTVLVLLLGVALAILYLNLRSKPKDESENKEAEEMANLKTEITSLKDTLNTTINTSLGSMSTSFTALSTGVTKDMTEALTKVDEKVGNFNSQVELLNKSQEGITKILAGVKKYGTLAEFSLDALIKDLLPASQFQTNVKMKEDTGENVEFAIKLQGDVMVPVDSHFPVEKFKAITDGYDADDKKAVADARAKLAAAFKAKAKSVNEKYIVPPKTTDFAIVYAPTESLYKELTEYQDPTTKELLTQELMKKYKIVICGPNTLSAYLQSLHMGFQSLKVQKGATEIYDHLKTISSRFGKHFDNIVSLRKKLEEAMIVVDKFGTDARSISRSLENIKDPEQVDKAVQTENVEKFVDHSKQAKN
;
A
#
# COMPACT_ATOMS: atom_id res chain seq x y z
N MET A 1 24.26 4.12 -10.36
CA MET A 1 24.71 3.56 -11.66
C MET A 1 25.01 4.64 -12.70
N ASP A 2 24.50 5.85 -12.55
CA ASP A 2 24.55 6.87 -13.60
C ASP A 2 25.83 7.75 -13.60
N ILE A 3 26.46 7.93 -12.44
CA ILE A 3 27.74 8.68 -12.34
C ILE A 3 28.89 7.88 -12.97
N VAL A 4 28.87 6.56 -12.86
CA VAL A 4 29.88 5.69 -13.44
C VAL A 4 29.79 5.69 -14.99
N LEU A 5 28.58 5.72 -15.55
CA LEU A 5 28.39 5.77 -17.00
C LEU A 5 28.86 7.12 -17.57
N LEU A 6 28.61 8.23 -16.87
CA LEU A 6 29.05 9.56 -17.27
C LEU A 6 30.57 9.70 -17.20
N THR A 7 31.20 9.15 -16.15
CA THR A 7 32.68 9.18 -16.02
C THR A 7 33.37 8.30 -17.06
N VAL A 8 32.81 7.17 -17.42
CA VAL A 8 33.32 6.33 -18.49
C VAL A 8 33.20 7.01 -19.86
N LEU A 9 32.08 7.70 -20.12
CA LEU A 9 31.90 8.46 -21.37
C LEU A 9 32.87 9.61 -21.50
N VAL A 10 33.13 10.35 -20.44
CA VAL A 10 34.09 11.46 -20.42
C VAL A 10 35.54 10.95 -20.58
N LEU A 11 35.88 9.80 -19.97
CA LEU A 11 37.19 9.17 -20.14
C LEU A 11 37.41 8.68 -21.59
N LEU A 12 36.40 8.06 -22.19
CA LEU A 12 36.47 7.62 -23.60
C LEU A 12 36.60 8.82 -24.56
N LEU A 13 35.91 9.91 -24.31
CA LEU A 13 36.03 11.13 -25.09
C LEU A 13 37.43 11.76 -24.93
N GLY A 14 37.96 11.79 -23.72
CA GLY A 14 39.33 12.26 -23.42
C GLY A 14 40.40 11.42 -24.08
N VAL A 15 40.26 10.10 -24.10
CA VAL A 15 41.16 9.16 -24.78
C VAL A 15 41.09 9.35 -26.31
N ALA A 16 39.89 9.51 -26.87
CA ALA A 16 39.73 9.75 -28.30
C ALA A 16 40.38 11.07 -28.76
N LEU A 17 40.24 12.14 -27.96
CA LEU A 17 40.89 13.43 -28.24
C LEU A 17 42.41 13.36 -28.08
N ALA A 18 42.95 12.61 -27.10
CA ALA A 18 44.38 12.42 -26.91
C ALA A 18 44.99 11.59 -28.07
N ILE A 19 44.31 10.55 -28.53
CA ILE A 19 44.73 9.78 -29.69
C ILE A 19 44.73 10.65 -30.98
N LEU A 20 43.70 11.49 -31.17
CA LEU A 20 43.62 12.40 -32.27
C LEU A 20 44.81 13.44 -32.21
N TYR A 21 45.10 13.98 -31.04
CA TYR A 21 46.21 14.93 -30.86
C TYR A 21 47.59 14.31 -31.11
N LEU A 22 47.83 13.08 -30.64
CA LEU A 22 49.07 12.36 -30.86
C LEU A 22 49.24 11.96 -32.34
N ASN A 23 48.18 11.57 -33.04
CA ASN A 23 48.24 11.25 -34.47
C ASN A 23 48.50 12.50 -35.32
N LEU A 24 47.98 13.66 -34.98
CA LEU A 24 48.25 14.90 -35.66
C LEU A 24 49.74 15.38 -35.53
N ARG A 25 50.44 14.94 -34.45
CA ARG A 25 51.81 15.34 -34.16
C ARG A 25 52.87 14.48 -34.78
N SER A 26 52.56 13.28 -35.22
CA SER A 26 53.57 12.22 -35.57
C SER A 26 53.67 11.84 -37.03
N LYS A 27 52.98 12.49 -38.02
CA LYS A 27 53.03 12.06 -39.43
C LYS A 27 53.74 13.00 -40.37
N PRO A 28 54.59 12.50 -41.28
CA PRO A 28 55.17 13.27 -42.40
C PRO A 28 54.12 13.58 -43.46
N LYS A 29 54.31 14.65 -44.17
CA LYS A 29 53.41 15.54 -44.87
C LYS A 29 52.77 15.07 -46.18
N ASP A 30 52.89 13.81 -46.61
CA ASP A 30 52.53 13.43 -48.01
C ASP A 30 51.50 12.30 -48.19
N GLU A 31 50.99 11.72 -47.10
CA GLU A 31 49.92 10.69 -47.19
C GLU A 31 48.61 11.11 -46.46
N SER A 32 48.49 12.36 -45.99
CA SER A 32 47.54 12.73 -44.94
C SER A 32 46.14 13.11 -45.43
N GLU A 33 45.97 13.66 -46.60
CA GLU A 33 44.66 14.23 -47.03
C GLU A 33 43.55 13.19 -47.25
N ASN A 34 43.90 12.02 -47.78
CA ASN A 34 42.91 10.96 -47.99
C ASN A 34 42.59 10.22 -46.67
N LYS A 35 43.56 10.08 -45.75
CA LYS A 35 43.36 9.41 -44.49
C LYS A 35 42.51 10.24 -43.52
N GLU A 36 42.73 11.56 -43.43
CA GLU A 36 41.96 12.45 -42.59
C GLU A 36 40.47 12.53 -43.02
N ALA A 37 40.22 12.56 -44.34
CA ALA A 37 38.87 12.52 -44.88
C ALA A 37 38.16 11.18 -44.58
N GLU A 38 38.93 10.07 -44.66
CA GLU A 38 38.43 8.70 -44.34
C GLU A 38 38.20 8.51 -42.82
N GLU A 39 39.09 9.03 -41.95
CA GLU A 39 38.90 9.01 -40.50
C GLU A 39 37.71 9.88 -40.09
N MET A 40 37.50 11.06 -40.71
CA MET A 40 36.36 11.92 -40.47
C MET A 40 35.04 11.26 -40.92
N ALA A 41 35.05 10.56 -42.07
CA ALA A 41 33.89 9.81 -42.55
C ALA A 41 33.58 8.61 -41.64
N ASN A 42 34.61 7.94 -41.13
CA ASN A 42 34.47 6.84 -40.18
C ASN A 42 33.90 7.35 -38.83
N LEU A 43 34.42 8.49 -38.31
CA LEU A 43 33.91 9.09 -37.09
C LEU A 43 32.45 9.50 -37.23
N LYS A 44 32.06 10.08 -38.37
CA LYS A 44 30.68 10.44 -38.68
C LYS A 44 29.76 9.22 -38.71
N THR A 45 30.26 8.13 -39.31
CA THR A 45 29.55 6.84 -39.36
C THR A 45 29.37 6.23 -37.97
N GLU A 46 30.40 6.28 -37.13
CA GLU A 46 30.34 5.79 -35.73
C GLU A 46 29.36 6.62 -34.89
N ILE A 47 29.38 7.96 -35.01
CA ILE A 47 28.43 8.82 -34.30
C ILE A 47 27.00 8.56 -34.76
N THR A 48 26.78 8.34 -36.05
CA THR A 48 25.45 8.01 -36.60
C THR A 48 24.98 6.65 -36.09
N SER A 49 25.86 5.65 -36.08
CA SER A 49 25.59 4.32 -35.54
C SER A 49 25.29 4.35 -34.04
N LEU A 50 26.03 5.17 -33.29
CA LEU A 50 25.77 5.39 -31.86
C LEU A 50 24.40 6.03 -31.62
N LYS A 51 24.02 7.04 -32.43
CA LYS A 51 22.71 7.70 -32.37
C LYS A 51 21.58 6.71 -32.67
N ASP A 52 21.72 5.88 -33.69
CA ASP A 52 20.72 4.88 -34.08
C ASP A 52 20.58 3.78 -33.02
N THR A 53 21.71 3.31 -32.46
CA THR A 53 21.75 2.35 -31.36
C THR A 53 21.07 2.92 -30.12
N LEU A 54 21.35 4.19 -29.80
CA LEU A 54 20.74 4.88 -28.67
C LEU A 54 19.23 5.03 -28.83
N ASN A 55 18.76 5.44 -30.02
CA ASN A 55 17.33 5.54 -30.31
C ASN A 55 16.64 4.17 -30.23
N THR A 56 17.26 3.14 -30.76
CA THR A 56 16.71 1.76 -30.72
C THR A 56 16.64 1.26 -29.29
N THR A 57 17.70 1.46 -28.50
CA THR A 57 17.76 1.05 -27.10
C THR A 57 16.71 1.77 -26.25
N ILE A 58 16.54 3.08 -26.48
CA ILE A 58 15.53 3.90 -25.81
C ILE A 58 14.13 3.39 -26.14
N ASN A 59 13.81 3.22 -27.42
CA ASN A 59 12.49 2.75 -27.85
C ASN A 59 12.18 1.36 -27.33
N THR A 60 13.16 0.46 -27.35
CA THR A 60 13.01 -0.92 -26.80
C THR A 60 12.80 -0.89 -25.29
N SER A 61 13.55 -0.07 -24.57
CA SER A 61 13.41 0.08 -23.11
C SER A 61 12.07 0.68 -22.73
N LEU A 62 11.58 1.68 -23.48
CA LEU A 62 10.26 2.28 -23.28
C LEU A 62 9.14 1.28 -23.56
N GLY A 63 9.27 0.49 -24.65
CA GLY A 63 8.31 -0.57 -24.97
C GLY A 63 8.25 -1.64 -23.89
N SER A 64 9.40 -2.14 -23.44
CA SER A 64 9.50 -3.13 -22.35
C SER A 64 8.88 -2.63 -21.06
N MET A 65 9.04 -1.35 -20.76
CA MET A 65 8.54 -0.74 -19.56
C MET A 65 7.04 -0.49 -19.61
N SER A 66 6.50 -0.03 -20.75
CA SER A 66 5.07 0.07 -20.97
C SER A 66 4.39 -1.29 -20.78
N THR A 67 5.00 -2.34 -21.30
CA THR A 67 4.52 -3.73 -21.13
C THR A 67 4.58 -4.17 -19.67
N SER A 68 5.68 -3.89 -18.97
CA SER A 68 5.82 -4.22 -17.54
C SER A 68 4.85 -3.45 -16.67
N PHE A 69 4.59 -2.17 -16.96
CA PHE A 69 3.62 -1.35 -16.26
C PHE A 69 2.19 -1.88 -16.47
N THR A 70 1.85 -2.27 -17.70
CA THR A 70 0.54 -2.87 -18.01
C THR A 70 0.37 -4.21 -17.29
N ALA A 71 1.40 -5.06 -17.29
CA ALA A 71 1.39 -6.33 -16.58
C ALA A 71 1.23 -6.16 -15.06
N LEU A 72 1.93 -5.18 -14.46
CA LEU A 72 1.80 -4.85 -13.04
C LEU A 72 0.39 -4.35 -12.71
N SER A 73 -0.15 -3.42 -13.51
CA SER A 73 -1.51 -2.91 -13.35
C SER A 73 -2.56 -4.01 -13.44
N THR A 74 -2.42 -4.90 -14.41
CA THR A 74 -3.32 -6.05 -14.60
C THR A 74 -3.20 -7.06 -13.45
N GLY A 75 -1.97 -7.31 -12.99
CA GLY A 75 -1.70 -8.18 -11.83
C GLY A 75 -2.37 -7.66 -10.56
N VAL A 76 -2.18 -6.37 -10.24
CA VAL A 76 -2.80 -5.73 -9.08
C VAL A 76 -4.33 -5.80 -9.14
N THR A 77 -4.92 -5.54 -10.32
CA THR A 77 -6.37 -5.62 -10.50
C THR A 77 -6.88 -7.06 -10.32
N LYS A 78 -6.15 -8.05 -10.82
CA LYS A 78 -6.48 -9.46 -10.68
C LYS A 78 -6.42 -9.90 -9.22
N ASP A 79 -5.32 -9.58 -8.51
CA ASP A 79 -5.14 -9.95 -7.10
C ASP A 79 -6.21 -9.29 -6.20
N MET A 80 -6.60 -8.06 -6.51
CA MET A 80 -7.67 -7.35 -5.82
C MET A 80 -9.05 -8.00 -6.09
N THR A 81 -9.32 -8.41 -7.32
CA THR A 81 -10.55 -9.12 -7.69
C THR A 81 -10.61 -10.49 -7.02
N GLU A 82 -9.51 -11.22 -6.99
CA GLU A 82 -9.40 -12.53 -6.31
C GLU A 82 -9.60 -12.39 -4.79
N ALA A 83 -9.04 -11.34 -4.18
CA ALA A 83 -9.24 -11.05 -2.76
C ALA A 83 -10.73 -10.73 -2.46
N LEU A 84 -11.40 -9.94 -3.30
CA LEU A 84 -12.82 -9.64 -3.17
C LEU A 84 -13.70 -10.89 -3.37
N THR A 85 -13.38 -11.74 -4.34
CA THR A 85 -14.10 -13.01 -4.58
C THR A 85 -13.96 -13.95 -3.39
N LYS A 86 -12.78 -14.08 -2.79
CA LYS A 86 -12.55 -14.87 -1.57
C LYS A 86 -13.31 -14.33 -0.36
N VAL A 87 -13.53 -13.00 -0.29
CA VAL A 87 -14.38 -12.38 0.73
C VAL A 87 -15.83 -12.76 0.50
N ASP A 88 -16.31 -12.70 -0.76
CA ASP A 88 -17.69 -13.04 -1.11
C ASP A 88 -17.99 -14.55 -0.87
N GLU A 89 -17.08 -15.43 -1.22
CA GLU A 89 -17.14 -16.87 -0.92
C GLU A 89 -17.21 -17.17 0.59
N LYS A 90 -16.40 -16.46 1.40
CA LYS A 90 -16.43 -16.60 2.86
C LYS A 90 -17.73 -16.07 3.45
N VAL A 91 -18.30 -15.01 2.90
CA VAL A 91 -19.63 -14.49 3.30
C VAL A 91 -20.73 -15.51 2.97
N GLY A 92 -20.67 -16.16 1.81
CA GLY A 92 -21.61 -17.22 1.43
C GLY A 92 -21.53 -18.45 2.35
N ASN A 93 -20.33 -18.90 2.69
CA ASN A 93 -20.10 -20.01 3.62
C ASN A 93 -20.53 -19.67 5.05
N PHE A 94 -20.49 -18.41 5.47
CA PHE A 94 -20.96 -17.97 6.78
C PHE A 94 -22.46 -18.17 6.96
N ASN A 95 -23.29 -17.85 5.98
CA ASN A 95 -24.73 -18.08 6.07
C ASN A 95 -25.04 -19.57 6.32
N SER A 96 -24.25 -20.46 5.71
CA SER A 96 -24.37 -21.91 5.92
C SER A 96 -23.91 -22.32 7.33
N GLN A 97 -22.89 -21.69 7.90
CA GLN A 97 -22.41 -21.95 9.26
C GLN A 97 -23.38 -21.40 10.32
N VAL A 98 -24.00 -20.25 10.08
CA VAL A 98 -25.09 -19.71 10.95
C VAL A 98 -26.27 -20.67 10.99
N GLU A 99 -26.63 -21.28 9.87
CA GLU A 99 -27.71 -22.28 9.81
C GLU A 99 -27.34 -23.58 10.57
N LEU A 100 -26.08 -24.00 10.49
CA LEU A 100 -25.55 -25.14 11.28
C LEU A 100 -25.51 -24.82 12.79
N LEU A 101 -25.13 -23.61 13.19
CA LEU A 101 -25.19 -23.15 14.58
C LEU A 101 -26.62 -23.13 15.12
N ASN A 102 -27.59 -22.70 14.34
CA ASN A 102 -29.00 -22.73 14.71
C ASN A 102 -29.50 -24.18 14.93
N LYS A 103 -29.07 -25.14 14.10
CA LYS A 103 -29.39 -26.55 14.27
C LYS A 103 -28.69 -27.22 15.47
N SER A 104 -27.49 -26.73 15.83
CA SER A 104 -26.76 -27.27 17.01
C SER A 104 -27.30 -26.74 18.34
N GLN A 105 -28.10 -25.67 18.35
CA GLN A 105 -28.72 -25.12 19.58
C GLN A 105 -29.67 -26.13 20.28
N GLU A 106 -30.37 -26.98 19.53
CA GLU A 106 -31.16 -28.04 20.13
C GLU A 106 -30.33 -29.07 20.89
N GLY A 107 -29.08 -29.30 20.43
CA GLY A 107 -28.10 -30.17 21.15
C GLY A 107 -27.56 -29.54 22.41
N ILE A 108 -27.31 -28.24 22.41
CA ILE A 108 -26.77 -27.47 23.54
C ILE A 108 -27.76 -27.45 24.72
N THR A 109 -29.06 -27.31 24.42
CA THR A 109 -30.10 -27.34 25.46
C THR A 109 -30.10 -28.68 26.23
N LYS A 110 -29.81 -29.79 25.55
CA LYS A 110 -29.68 -31.13 26.18
C LYS A 110 -28.38 -31.29 26.98
N ILE A 111 -27.28 -30.68 26.57
CA ILE A 111 -26.01 -30.67 27.28
C ILE A 111 -26.10 -29.78 28.55
N LEU A 112 -26.83 -28.66 28.46
CA LEU A 112 -27.05 -27.74 29.58
C LEU A 112 -27.82 -28.33 30.73
N ALA A 113 -28.63 -29.35 30.51
CA ALA A 113 -29.35 -30.06 31.56
C ALA A 113 -28.46 -30.85 32.54
N GLY A 114 -27.19 -31.07 32.22
CA GLY A 114 -26.27 -31.89 33.00
C GLY A 114 -25.03 -31.23 33.61
N VAL A 115 -24.74 -29.94 33.31
CA VAL A 115 -23.43 -29.36 33.68
C VAL A 115 -23.51 -28.30 34.78
N LYS A 116 -22.83 -28.58 35.87
CA LYS A 116 -22.76 -27.78 37.11
C LYS A 116 -21.81 -26.55 37.04
N LYS A 117 -21.26 -26.20 35.85
CA LYS A 117 -20.29 -25.12 35.64
C LYS A 117 -20.67 -24.17 34.50
N TYR A 118 -21.74 -23.43 34.68
CA TYR A 118 -22.34 -22.62 33.61
C TYR A 118 -21.62 -21.30 33.31
N GLY A 119 -20.83 -20.73 34.22
CA GLY A 119 -19.98 -19.56 33.95
C GLY A 119 -18.91 -19.87 32.90
N THR A 120 -18.27 -21.01 33.05
CA THR A 120 -17.23 -21.54 32.13
C THR A 120 -17.77 -21.78 30.72
N LEU A 121 -19.07 -22.11 30.56
CA LEU A 121 -19.67 -22.33 29.25
C LEU A 121 -19.84 -21.04 28.46
N ALA A 122 -20.24 -19.96 29.11
CA ALA A 122 -20.42 -18.66 28.47
C ALA A 122 -19.07 -18.12 27.96
N GLU A 123 -18.04 -18.20 28.81
CA GLU A 123 -16.66 -17.83 28.45
C GLU A 123 -16.12 -18.72 27.34
N PHE A 124 -16.33 -20.04 27.39
CA PHE A 124 -15.89 -20.98 26.36
C PHE A 124 -16.60 -20.73 25.02
N SER A 125 -17.90 -20.46 25.04
CA SER A 125 -18.66 -20.13 23.83
C SER A 125 -18.21 -18.83 23.20
N LEU A 126 -17.93 -17.81 24.00
CA LEU A 126 -17.40 -16.53 23.54
C LEU A 126 -15.98 -16.67 22.97
N ASP A 127 -15.12 -17.43 23.65
CA ASP A 127 -13.74 -17.72 23.23
C ASP A 127 -13.71 -18.41 21.86
N ALA A 128 -14.51 -19.47 21.70
CA ALA A 128 -14.63 -20.18 20.44
C ALA A 128 -15.10 -19.27 19.31
N LEU A 129 -16.15 -18.50 19.55
CA LEU A 129 -16.73 -17.61 18.56
C LEU A 129 -15.75 -16.52 18.08
N ILE A 130 -15.04 -15.90 18.99
CA ILE A 130 -14.07 -14.86 18.65
C ILE A 130 -12.87 -15.44 17.90
N LYS A 131 -12.33 -16.58 18.34
CA LYS A 131 -11.19 -17.24 17.69
C LYS A 131 -11.51 -17.79 16.31
N ASP A 132 -12.73 -18.24 16.09
CA ASP A 132 -13.16 -18.76 14.79
C ASP A 132 -13.36 -17.65 13.76
N LEU A 133 -13.79 -16.46 14.18
CA LEU A 133 -14.16 -15.37 13.27
C LEU A 133 -13.09 -14.30 13.11
N LEU A 134 -12.21 -14.10 14.10
CA LEU A 134 -11.18 -13.08 14.06
C LEU A 134 -9.77 -13.70 14.13
N PRO A 135 -8.82 -13.23 13.33
CA PRO A 135 -7.42 -13.59 13.50
C PRO A 135 -6.86 -13.05 14.82
N ALA A 136 -5.88 -13.74 15.40
CA ALA A 136 -5.28 -13.40 16.69
C ALA A 136 -4.72 -11.96 16.78
N SER A 137 -4.42 -11.33 15.63
CA SER A 137 -3.99 -9.93 15.58
C SER A 137 -5.11 -8.92 15.86
N GLN A 138 -6.39 -9.33 15.75
CA GLN A 138 -7.56 -8.44 15.87
C GLN A 138 -8.24 -8.49 17.24
N PHE A 139 -7.78 -9.31 18.16
CA PHE A 139 -8.31 -9.34 19.53
C PHE A 139 -7.20 -9.58 20.56
N GLN A 140 -7.55 -9.36 21.81
CA GLN A 140 -6.74 -9.74 22.98
C GLN A 140 -7.65 -10.35 24.04
N THR A 141 -7.10 -11.22 24.87
CA THR A 141 -7.80 -11.88 25.98
C THR A 141 -7.25 -11.39 27.32
N ASN A 142 -8.11 -11.36 28.34
CA ASN A 142 -7.73 -10.97 29.70
C ASN A 142 -7.03 -9.61 29.78
N VAL A 143 -7.64 -8.60 29.16
CA VAL A 143 -7.03 -7.27 29.01
C VAL A 143 -7.39 -6.35 30.17
N LYS A 144 -6.38 -5.73 30.74
CA LYS A 144 -6.55 -4.68 31.75
C LYS A 144 -6.91 -3.34 31.07
N MET A 145 -8.13 -2.87 31.30
CA MET A 145 -8.58 -1.61 30.68
C MET A 145 -8.20 -0.38 31.51
N LYS A 146 -8.34 -0.47 32.84
CA LYS A 146 -7.94 0.57 33.80
C LYS A 146 -6.75 0.11 34.61
N GLU A 147 -5.76 0.96 34.80
CA GLU A 147 -4.55 0.63 35.57
C GLU A 147 -4.83 0.44 37.05
N ASP A 148 -5.81 1.17 37.57
CA ASP A 148 -6.16 1.22 39.00
C ASP A 148 -7.09 0.08 39.44
N THR A 149 -7.60 -0.74 38.51
CA THR A 149 -8.45 -1.89 38.82
C THR A 149 -7.69 -3.19 38.62
N GLY A 150 -7.82 -4.14 39.55
CA GLY A 150 -7.24 -5.48 39.43
C GLY A 150 -7.98 -6.39 38.43
N GLU A 151 -8.97 -5.86 37.68
CA GLU A 151 -9.89 -6.64 36.87
C GLU A 151 -9.59 -6.53 35.38
N ASN A 152 -9.66 -7.68 34.70
CA ASN A 152 -9.46 -7.78 33.25
C ASN A 152 -10.80 -8.05 32.57
N VAL A 153 -10.99 -7.48 31.38
CA VAL A 153 -12.07 -7.86 30.49
C VAL A 153 -11.71 -9.19 29.80
N GLU A 154 -12.68 -10.07 29.59
CA GLU A 154 -12.45 -11.36 28.97
C GLU A 154 -11.85 -11.23 27.58
N PHE A 155 -12.42 -10.38 26.74
CA PHE A 155 -11.94 -10.10 25.38
C PHE A 155 -11.96 -8.58 25.08
N ALA A 156 -11.00 -8.17 24.26
CA ALA A 156 -10.95 -6.83 23.69
C ALA A 156 -10.70 -6.95 22.18
N ILE A 157 -11.64 -6.49 21.36
CA ILE A 157 -11.51 -6.46 19.91
C ILE A 157 -10.77 -5.20 19.54
N LYS A 158 -9.66 -5.32 18.82
CA LYS A 158 -8.86 -4.17 18.36
C LYS A 158 -9.52 -3.53 17.15
N LEU A 159 -9.75 -2.23 17.22
CA LEU A 159 -10.16 -1.40 16.11
C LEU A 159 -8.96 -0.63 15.53
N GLN A 160 -9.19 0.19 14.52
CA GLN A 160 -8.19 1.08 13.97
C GLN A 160 -7.79 2.14 15.01
N GLY A 161 -6.50 2.52 15.05
CA GLY A 161 -5.99 3.53 15.98
C GLY A 161 -5.82 3.04 17.41
N ASP A 162 -5.61 1.72 17.60
CA ASP A 162 -5.41 1.07 18.91
C ASP A 162 -6.60 1.17 19.87
N VAL A 163 -7.76 1.55 19.37
CA VAL A 163 -9.01 1.57 20.14
C VAL A 163 -9.52 0.15 20.31
N MET A 164 -10.01 -0.19 21.49
CA MET A 164 -10.51 -1.53 21.80
C MET A 164 -12.01 -1.53 22.10
N VAL A 165 -12.73 -2.56 21.62
CA VAL A 165 -14.11 -2.83 22.05
C VAL A 165 -14.06 -3.89 23.15
N PRO A 166 -14.42 -3.56 24.40
CA PRO A 166 -14.50 -4.56 25.46
C PRO A 166 -15.69 -5.51 25.23
N VAL A 167 -15.45 -6.79 25.37
CA VAL A 167 -16.48 -7.84 25.29
C VAL A 167 -16.38 -8.72 26.53
N ASP A 168 -17.48 -8.87 27.21
CA ASP A 168 -17.59 -9.65 28.44
C ASP A 168 -18.81 -10.57 28.35
N SER A 169 -18.77 -11.76 28.94
CA SER A 169 -19.89 -12.69 28.89
C SER A 169 -20.76 -12.61 30.15
N HIS A 170 -22.05 -12.95 30.02
CA HIS A 170 -22.93 -13.05 31.16
C HIS A 170 -24.02 -14.08 30.96
N PHE A 171 -24.02 -15.11 31.83
CA PHE A 171 -25.05 -16.13 31.83
C PHE A 171 -25.59 -16.38 33.24
N PRO A 172 -26.58 -15.66 33.72
CA PRO A 172 -27.23 -15.90 35.01
C PRO A 172 -28.22 -17.07 34.90
N VAL A 173 -27.66 -18.28 34.84
CA VAL A 173 -28.36 -19.53 34.51
C VAL A 173 -29.57 -19.80 35.37
N GLU A 174 -29.46 -19.61 36.70
CA GLU A 174 -30.56 -19.85 37.62
C GLU A 174 -31.77 -18.94 37.33
N LYS A 175 -31.50 -17.69 36.95
CA LYS A 175 -32.55 -16.74 36.60
C LYS A 175 -33.19 -17.06 35.26
N PHE A 176 -32.37 -17.51 34.29
CA PHE A 176 -32.87 -17.92 32.99
C PHE A 176 -33.67 -19.25 33.11
N LYS A 177 -33.18 -20.21 33.90
CA LYS A 177 -33.89 -21.47 34.19
C LYS A 177 -35.25 -21.22 34.83
N ALA A 178 -35.38 -20.25 35.74
CA ALA A 178 -36.67 -19.91 36.35
C ALA A 178 -37.71 -19.42 35.32
N ILE A 179 -37.28 -18.86 34.19
CA ILE A 179 -38.17 -18.48 33.08
C ILE A 179 -38.66 -19.76 32.36
N THR A 180 -37.73 -20.67 32.04
CA THR A 180 -38.13 -21.93 31.37
C THR A 180 -39.03 -22.79 32.25
N ASP A 181 -38.70 -22.92 33.55
CA ASP A 181 -39.54 -23.63 34.50
C ASP A 181 -40.96 -23.02 34.62
N GLY A 182 -41.05 -21.68 34.55
CA GLY A 182 -42.34 -20.98 34.55
C GLY A 182 -43.16 -21.20 33.27
N TYR A 183 -42.49 -21.30 32.11
CA TYR A 183 -43.15 -21.68 30.86
C TYR A 183 -43.67 -23.12 30.88
N ASP A 184 -42.85 -24.05 31.40
CA ASP A 184 -43.20 -25.45 31.51
C ASP A 184 -44.39 -25.65 32.46
N ALA A 185 -44.52 -24.80 33.49
CA ALA A 185 -45.65 -24.80 34.43
C ALA A 185 -46.86 -23.98 33.99
N ASP A 186 -46.82 -23.36 32.81
CA ASP A 186 -47.82 -22.39 32.30
C ASP A 186 -48.17 -21.25 33.30
N ASP A 187 -47.19 -20.91 34.16
CA ASP A 187 -47.35 -19.85 35.19
C ASP A 187 -46.83 -18.49 34.65
N LYS A 188 -47.73 -17.73 34.07
CA LYS A 188 -47.45 -16.39 33.49
C LYS A 188 -46.90 -15.42 34.52
N LYS A 189 -47.27 -15.55 35.81
CA LYS A 189 -46.79 -14.67 36.85
C LYS A 189 -45.35 -15.04 37.23
N ALA A 190 -45.05 -16.33 37.40
CA ALA A 190 -43.68 -16.79 37.62
C ALA A 190 -42.75 -16.38 36.50
N VAL A 191 -43.17 -16.51 35.24
CA VAL A 191 -42.41 -16.03 34.07
C VAL A 191 -42.13 -14.53 34.15
N ALA A 192 -43.13 -13.70 34.45
CA ALA A 192 -42.96 -12.25 34.54
C ALA A 192 -41.98 -11.85 35.67
N ASP A 193 -42.09 -12.47 36.83
CA ASP A 193 -41.18 -12.28 37.96
C ASP A 193 -39.75 -12.70 37.66
N ALA A 194 -39.60 -13.86 37.00
CA ALA A 194 -38.30 -14.37 36.59
C ALA A 194 -37.63 -13.48 35.52
N ARG A 195 -38.38 -12.96 34.55
CA ARG A 195 -37.92 -11.99 33.55
C ARG A 195 -37.42 -10.69 34.19
N ALA A 196 -38.17 -10.16 35.22
CA ALA A 196 -37.76 -9.00 35.93
C ALA A 196 -36.42 -9.21 36.70
N LYS A 197 -36.25 -10.38 37.31
CA LYS A 197 -35.00 -10.76 38.02
C LYS A 197 -33.84 -10.94 37.03
N LEU A 198 -34.09 -11.48 35.85
CA LEU A 198 -33.10 -11.60 34.78
C LEU A 198 -32.67 -10.21 34.30
N ALA A 199 -33.60 -9.31 34.01
CA ALA A 199 -33.32 -7.93 33.60
C ALA A 199 -32.51 -7.19 34.66
N ALA A 200 -32.85 -7.33 35.94
CA ALA A 200 -32.08 -6.74 37.02
C ALA A 200 -30.63 -7.22 37.08
N ALA A 201 -30.41 -8.51 36.83
CA ALA A 201 -29.06 -9.08 36.76
C ALA A 201 -28.22 -8.48 35.60
N PHE A 202 -28.84 -8.31 34.42
CA PHE A 202 -28.18 -7.68 33.29
C PHE A 202 -27.94 -6.18 33.50
N LYS A 203 -28.84 -5.45 34.17
CA LYS A 203 -28.61 -4.06 34.58
C LYS A 203 -27.42 -3.94 35.55
N ALA A 204 -27.29 -4.84 36.52
CA ALA A 204 -26.15 -4.88 37.44
C ALA A 204 -24.83 -5.19 36.72
N LYS A 205 -24.83 -6.19 35.82
CA LYS A 205 -23.67 -6.54 34.99
C LYS A 205 -23.28 -5.37 34.07
N ALA A 206 -24.23 -4.74 33.41
CA ALA A 206 -24.01 -3.60 32.52
C ALA A 206 -23.36 -2.42 33.25
N LYS A 207 -23.85 -2.11 34.47
CA LYS A 207 -23.24 -1.10 35.32
C LYS A 207 -21.78 -1.43 35.64
N SER A 208 -21.52 -2.66 36.07
CA SER A 208 -20.17 -3.15 36.39
C SER A 208 -19.24 -3.05 35.18
N VAL A 209 -19.66 -3.50 33.98
CA VAL A 209 -18.87 -3.44 32.75
C VAL A 209 -18.57 -2.02 32.35
N ASN A 210 -19.55 -1.12 32.43
CA ASN A 210 -19.36 0.31 32.15
C ASN A 210 -18.27 0.91 33.06
N GLU A 211 -18.41 0.72 34.36
CA GLU A 211 -17.50 1.29 35.36
C GLU A 211 -16.06 0.74 35.22
N LYS A 212 -15.90 -0.52 34.84
CA LYS A 212 -14.61 -1.21 34.82
C LYS A 212 -13.89 -1.15 33.48
N TYR A 213 -14.60 -1.24 32.37
CA TYR A 213 -13.99 -1.53 31.07
C TYR A 213 -14.15 -0.42 30.02
N ILE A 214 -15.06 0.55 30.18
CA ILE A 214 -15.20 1.66 29.23
C ILE A 214 -14.29 2.82 29.64
N VAL A 215 -13.25 3.08 28.83
CA VAL A 215 -12.19 4.07 29.10
C VAL A 215 -11.78 4.75 27.78
N PRO A 216 -12.61 5.61 27.20
CA PRO A 216 -12.21 6.38 26.02
C PRO A 216 -11.01 7.30 26.32
N PRO A 217 -10.06 7.51 25.38
CA PRO A 217 -10.03 7.00 24.01
C PRO A 217 -9.42 5.60 23.85
N LYS A 218 -8.92 4.95 24.90
CA LYS A 218 -8.35 3.61 24.87
C LYS A 218 -9.39 2.56 24.42
N THR A 219 -10.63 2.74 24.81
CA THR A 219 -11.75 1.92 24.35
C THR A 219 -12.76 2.74 23.56
N THR A 220 -13.68 2.06 22.90
CA THR A 220 -14.94 2.65 22.46
C THR A 220 -15.70 3.23 23.67
N ASP A 221 -16.66 4.12 23.39
CA ASP A 221 -17.61 4.65 24.40
C ASP A 221 -18.73 3.66 24.76
N PHE A 222 -18.64 2.41 24.28
CA PHE A 222 -19.54 1.32 24.57
C PHE A 222 -18.78 0.01 24.76
N ALA A 223 -19.41 -0.98 25.39
CA ALA A 223 -18.91 -2.34 25.48
C ALA A 223 -20.02 -3.35 25.12
N ILE A 224 -19.63 -4.57 24.82
CA ILE A 224 -20.52 -5.67 24.48
C ILE A 224 -20.66 -6.60 25.68
N VAL A 225 -21.89 -6.97 26.02
CA VAL A 225 -22.19 -8.08 26.93
C VAL A 225 -22.81 -9.21 26.13
N TYR A 226 -22.11 -10.32 26.08
CA TYR A 226 -22.48 -11.50 25.33
C TYR A 226 -23.43 -12.38 26.12
N ALA A 227 -24.57 -12.70 25.53
CA ALA A 227 -25.53 -13.70 26.00
C ALA A 227 -25.28 -15.01 25.26
N PRO A 228 -24.87 -16.12 25.92
CA PRO A 228 -24.33 -17.30 25.23
C PRO A 228 -25.36 -18.16 24.49
N THR A 229 -26.63 -17.85 24.60
CA THR A 229 -27.69 -18.53 23.85
C THR A 229 -28.66 -17.56 23.22
N GLU A 230 -29.19 -17.89 22.05
CA GLU A 230 -30.20 -17.06 21.37
C GLU A 230 -31.51 -16.95 22.18
N SER A 231 -31.86 -18.02 22.91
CA SER A 231 -33.03 -17.99 23.78
C SER A 231 -32.90 -16.97 24.89
N LEU A 232 -31.72 -16.89 25.55
CA LEU A 232 -31.43 -15.84 26.53
C LEU A 232 -31.46 -14.46 25.87
N TYR A 233 -30.81 -14.31 24.73
CA TYR A 233 -30.77 -13.05 23.98
C TYR A 233 -32.18 -12.57 23.64
N LYS A 234 -33.06 -13.47 23.17
CA LYS A 234 -34.44 -13.19 22.87
C LYS A 234 -35.20 -12.66 24.09
N GLU A 235 -35.08 -13.35 25.25
CA GLU A 235 -35.72 -12.93 26.49
C GLU A 235 -35.29 -11.50 26.91
N LEU A 236 -34.01 -11.14 26.69
CA LEU A 236 -33.47 -9.82 27.00
C LEU A 236 -33.94 -8.73 26.02
N THR A 237 -34.05 -9.05 24.72
CA THR A 237 -34.46 -8.08 23.70
C THR A 237 -35.95 -7.81 23.72
N GLU A 238 -36.77 -8.80 24.11
CA GLU A 238 -38.22 -8.68 24.22
C GLU A 238 -38.66 -8.10 25.59
N TYR A 239 -37.77 -8.07 26.61
CA TYR A 239 -38.14 -7.53 27.91
C TYR A 239 -38.38 -6.03 27.87
N GLN A 240 -39.58 -5.63 28.27
CA GLN A 240 -40.01 -4.27 28.45
C GLN A 240 -40.25 -3.99 29.94
N ASP A 241 -39.67 -2.95 30.47
CA ASP A 241 -39.86 -2.56 31.86
C ASP A 241 -41.37 -2.23 32.12
N PRO A 242 -42.01 -2.87 33.08
CA PRO A 242 -43.45 -2.67 33.33
C PRO A 242 -43.83 -1.22 33.62
N THR A 243 -42.93 -0.45 34.24
CA THR A 243 -43.15 0.91 34.67
C THR A 243 -42.84 1.95 33.60
N THR A 244 -41.65 1.86 33.00
CA THR A 244 -41.16 2.87 32.04
C THR A 244 -41.55 2.54 30.60
N LYS A 245 -41.98 1.32 30.33
CA LYS A 245 -42.25 0.81 28.98
C LYS A 245 -41.04 0.88 28.04
N GLU A 246 -39.85 1.08 28.55
CA GLU A 246 -38.61 1.07 27.81
C GLU A 246 -38.10 -0.36 27.64
N LEU A 247 -37.55 -0.70 26.45
CA LEU A 247 -36.90 -1.98 26.24
C LEU A 247 -35.59 -2.05 27.04
N LEU A 248 -35.28 -3.21 27.61
CA LEU A 248 -34.05 -3.41 28.38
C LEU A 248 -32.81 -3.03 27.57
N THR A 249 -32.72 -3.42 26.31
CA THR A 249 -31.59 -3.11 25.42
C THR A 249 -31.39 -1.60 25.23
N GLN A 250 -32.50 -0.85 25.13
CA GLN A 250 -32.43 0.60 25.01
C GLN A 250 -31.97 1.25 26.33
N GLU A 251 -32.49 0.79 27.45
CA GLU A 251 -32.06 1.28 28.76
C GLU A 251 -30.57 1.00 29.01
N LEU A 252 -30.08 -0.20 28.71
CA LEU A 252 -28.68 -0.58 28.89
C LEU A 252 -27.76 0.26 28.00
N MET A 253 -28.11 0.50 26.75
CA MET A 253 -27.34 1.34 25.85
C MET A 253 -27.34 2.81 26.29
N LYS A 254 -28.48 3.33 26.68
CA LYS A 254 -28.63 4.73 27.08
C LYS A 254 -27.91 5.07 28.40
N LYS A 255 -28.10 4.24 29.43
CA LYS A 255 -27.53 4.47 30.77
C LYS A 255 -26.10 3.98 30.94
N TYR A 256 -25.79 2.82 30.40
CA TYR A 256 -24.52 2.13 30.67
C TYR A 256 -23.65 1.94 29.43
N LYS A 257 -24.11 2.39 28.25
CA LYS A 257 -23.36 2.20 26.99
C LYS A 257 -23.04 0.74 26.70
N ILE A 258 -23.97 -0.15 27.02
CA ILE A 258 -23.81 -1.59 26.81
C ILE A 258 -24.71 -2.07 25.69
N VAL A 259 -24.11 -2.77 24.75
CA VAL A 259 -24.79 -3.53 23.68
C VAL A 259 -24.87 -4.99 24.09
N ILE A 260 -26.06 -5.56 24.13
CA ILE A 260 -26.23 -7.01 24.33
C ILE A 260 -26.17 -7.69 22.97
N CYS A 261 -25.38 -8.74 22.87
CA CYS A 261 -25.30 -9.60 21.67
C CYS A 261 -25.55 -11.04 22.03
N GLY A 262 -26.39 -11.72 21.24
CA GLY A 262 -26.46 -13.18 21.19
C GLY A 262 -25.40 -13.75 20.24
N PRO A 263 -25.28 -15.07 20.11
CA PRO A 263 -24.31 -15.72 19.24
C PRO A 263 -24.37 -15.24 17.79
N ASN A 264 -25.54 -15.21 17.19
CA ASN A 264 -25.73 -14.78 15.80
C ASN A 264 -25.44 -13.28 15.64
N THR A 265 -25.90 -12.44 16.58
CA THR A 265 -25.68 -11.00 16.53
C THR A 265 -24.21 -10.66 16.67
N LEU A 266 -23.50 -11.30 17.62
CA LEU A 266 -22.08 -11.12 17.81
C LEU A 266 -21.29 -11.62 16.60
N SER A 267 -21.66 -12.78 16.05
CA SER A 267 -21.03 -13.32 14.84
C SER A 267 -21.14 -12.35 13.66
N ALA A 268 -22.32 -11.81 13.40
CA ALA A 268 -22.54 -10.83 12.33
C ALA A 268 -21.72 -9.55 12.56
N TYR A 269 -21.64 -9.09 13.80
CA TYR A 269 -20.84 -7.93 14.19
C TYR A 269 -19.34 -8.16 13.98
N LEU A 270 -18.80 -9.29 14.48
CA LEU A 270 -17.40 -9.66 14.33
C LEU A 270 -17.01 -9.81 12.87
N GLN A 271 -17.88 -10.41 12.06
CA GLN A 271 -17.66 -10.56 10.64
C GLN A 271 -17.65 -9.22 9.90
N SER A 272 -18.57 -8.33 10.24
CA SER A 272 -18.59 -6.97 9.70
C SER A 272 -17.30 -6.21 10.02
N LEU A 273 -16.80 -6.35 11.25
CA LEU A 273 -15.52 -5.79 11.65
C LEU A 273 -14.36 -6.43 10.87
N HIS A 274 -14.34 -7.75 10.73
CA HIS A 274 -13.31 -8.45 9.96
C HIS A 274 -13.27 -7.98 8.51
N MET A 275 -14.42 -7.85 7.86
CA MET A 275 -14.51 -7.29 6.48
C MET A 275 -14.00 -5.85 6.43
N GLY A 276 -14.36 -5.02 7.41
CA GLY A 276 -13.85 -3.65 7.53
C GLY A 276 -12.32 -3.62 7.61
N PHE A 277 -11.70 -4.48 8.41
CA PHE A 277 -10.25 -4.59 8.50
C PHE A 277 -9.60 -5.06 7.20
N GLN A 278 -10.21 -6.01 6.49
CA GLN A 278 -9.73 -6.46 5.18
C GLN A 278 -9.77 -5.31 4.16
N SER A 279 -10.87 -4.57 4.11
CA SER A 279 -11.03 -3.42 3.23
C SER A 279 -9.98 -2.34 3.51
N LEU A 280 -9.73 -2.01 4.78
CA LEU A 280 -8.69 -1.06 5.17
C LEU A 280 -7.28 -1.52 4.82
N LYS A 281 -6.98 -2.82 4.94
CA LYS A 281 -5.69 -3.39 4.53
C LYS A 281 -5.48 -3.25 3.02
N VAL A 282 -6.51 -3.53 2.22
CA VAL A 282 -6.49 -3.35 0.76
C VAL A 282 -6.30 -1.88 0.41
N GLN A 283 -7.02 -0.98 1.07
CA GLN A 283 -6.91 0.46 0.83
C GLN A 283 -5.50 1.00 1.15
N LYS A 284 -4.90 0.59 2.28
CA LYS A 284 -3.51 0.96 2.61
C LYS A 284 -2.53 0.45 1.56
N GLY A 285 -2.64 -0.82 1.17
CA GLY A 285 -1.80 -1.39 0.11
C GLY A 285 -1.95 -0.66 -1.22
N ALA A 286 -3.16 -0.28 -1.61
CA ALA A 286 -3.41 0.49 -2.82
C ALA A 286 -2.77 1.90 -2.75
N THR A 287 -2.82 2.56 -1.59
CA THR A 287 -2.17 3.86 -1.38
C THR A 287 -0.65 3.76 -1.49
N GLU A 288 -0.04 2.76 -0.87
CA GLU A 288 1.41 2.51 -0.97
C GLU A 288 1.85 2.26 -2.42
N ILE A 289 1.10 1.44 -3.16
CA ILE A 289 1.34 1.19 -4.59
C ILE A 289 1.23 2.50 -5.39
N TYR A 290 0.21 3.33 -5.12
CA TYR A 290 0.03 4.61 -5.79
C TYR A 290 1.22 5.56 -5.55
N ASP A 291 1.72 5.64 -4.32
CA ASP A 291 2.88 6.47 -3.98
C ASP A 291 4.18 5.96 -4.65
N HIS A 292 4.35 4.64 -4.74
CA HIS A 292 5.45 4.06 -5.51
C HIS A 292 5.35 4.38 -7.00
N LEU A 293 4.15 4.25 -7.60
CA LEU A 293 3.92 4.59 -9.01
C LEU A 293 4.18 6.07 -9.28
N LYS A 294 3.75 6.97 -8.41
CA LYS A 294 4.03 8.40 -8.49
C LYS A 294 5.54 8.70 -8.46
N THR A 295 6.27 8.02 -7.57
CA THR A 295 7.73 8.15 -7.46
C THR A 295 8.42 7.66 -8.74
N ILE A 296 8.01 6.50 -9.25
CA ILE A 296 8.50 5.93 -10.51
C ILE A 296 8.22 6.91 -11.67
N SER A 297 6.98 7.39 -11.81
CA SER A 297 6.60 8.35 -12.84
C SER A 297 7.45 9.62 -12.81
N SER A 298 7.69 10.17 -11.62
CA SER A 298 8.56 11.34 -11.44
C SER A 298 10.02 11.09 -11.87
N ARG A 299 10.57 9.93 -11.51
CA ARG A 299 11.92 9.53 -11.94
C ARG A 299 12.00 9.36 -13.45
N PHE A 300 10.96 8.82 -14.05
CA PHE A 300 10.87 8.69 -15.50
C PHE A 300 10.88 10.03 -16.21
N GLY A 301 10.09 11.00 -15.76
CA GLY A 301 10.11 12.36 -16.30
C GLY A 301 11.52 12.93 -16.37
N LYS A 302 12.26 12.82 -15.25
CA LYS A 302 13.67 13.29 -15.20
C LYS A 302 14.59 12.53 -16.15
N HIS A 303 14.42 11.22 -16.33
CA HIS A 303 15.21 10.45 -17.28
C HIS A 303 14.91 10.87 -18.74
N PHE A 304 13.65 11.14 -19.06
CA PHE A 304 13.27 11.67 -20.37
C PHE A 304 13.92 13.01 -20.65
N ASP A 305 13.87 13.95 -19.70
CA ASP A 305 14.51 15.26 -19.84
C ASP A 305 16.02 15.13 -20.06
N ASN A 306 16.67 14.21 -19.35
CA ASN A 306 18.10 13.92 -19.54
C ASN A 306 18.41 13.36 -20.92
N ILE A 307 17.56 12.47 -21.45
CA ILE A 307 17.71 11.90 -22.80
C ILE A 307 17.54 12.98 -23.86
N VAL A 308 16.53 13.85 -23.73
CA VAL A 308 16.33 14.98 -24.64
C VAL A 308 17.55 15.91 -24.62
N SER A 309 18.07 16.21 -23.44
CA SER A 309 19.28 17.01 -23.26
C SER A 309 20.52 16.35 -23.89
N LEU A 310 20.69 15.06 -23.72
CA LEU A 310 21.79 14.30 -24.33
C LEU A 310 21.70 14.32 -25.85
N ARG A 311 20.50 14.11 -26.42
CA ARG A 311 20.28 14.20 -27.86
C ARG A 311 20.66 15.57 -28.42
N LYS A 312 20.26 16.66 -27.75
CA LYS A 312 20.62 17.98 -28.15
C LYS A 312 22.14 18.22 -28.16
N LYS A 313 22.85 17.74 -27.12
CA LYS A 313 24.31 17.85 -27.06
C LYS A 313 25.01 17.02 -28.12
N LEU A 314 24.48 15.85 -28.51
CA LEU A 314 24.98 15.09 -29.64
C LEU A 314 24.78 15.78 -30.96
N GLU A 315 23.64 16.42 -31.19
CA GLU A 315 23.39 17.24 -32.37
C GLU A 315 24.35 18.46 -32.45
N GLU A 316 24.59 19.15 -31.35
CA GLU A 316 25.56 20.25 -31.26
C GLU A 316 26.99 19.76 -31.54
N ALA A 317 27.38 18.58 -30.99
CA ALA A 317 28.69 18.00 -31.27
C ALA A 317 28.88 17.60 -32.75
N MET A 318 27.83 17.09 -33.41
CA MET A 318 27.87 16.80 -34.85
C MET A 318 28.10 18.03 -35.68
N ILE A 319 27.45 19.17 -35.34
CA ILE A 319 27.64 20.47 -36.02
C ILE A 319 29.11 20.94 -35.90
N VAL A 320 29.69 20.81 -34.72
CA VAL A 320 31.11 21.17 -34.49
C VAL A 320 32.05 20.30 -35.32
N VAL A 321 31.82 18.99 -35.39
CA VAL A 321 32.60 18.04 -36.20
C VAL A 321 32.50 18.38 -37.70
N ASP A 322 31.28 18.67 -38.22
CA ASP A 322 31.08 19.06 -39.60
C ASP A 322 31.78 20.39 -39.97
N LYS A 323 31.75 21.36 -39.03
CA LYS A 323 32.46 22.65 -39.17
C LYS A 323 33.96 22.42 -39.20
N PHE A 324 34.52 21.62 -38.26
CA PHE A 324 35.94 21.29 -38.22
C PHE A 324 36.41 20.64 -39.54
N GLY A 325 35.63 19.70 -40.06
CA GLY A 325 35.93 19.05 -41.34
C GLY A 325 35.88 20.02 -42.55
N THR A 326 35.07 21.10 -42.46
CA THR A 326 35.00 22.14 -43.50
C THR A 326 36.20 23.06 -43.39
N ASP A 327 36.57 23.46 -42.17
CA ASP A 327 37.72 24.33 -41.92
C ASP A 327 39.05 23.63 -42.27
N ALA A 328 39.18 22.33 -41.92
CA ALA A 328 40.36 21.52 -42.31
C ALA A 328 40.54 21.46 -43.83
N ARG A 329 39.47 21.22 -44.60
CA ARG A 329 39.50 21.23 -46.07
C ARG A 329 39.86 22.62 -46.62
N SER A 330 39.40 23.67 -46.01
CA SER A 330 39.76 25.05 -46.39
C SER A 330 41.26 25.31 -46.16
N ILE A 331 41.79 24.92 -45.01
CA ILE A 331 43.21 25.07 -44.63
C ILE A 331 44.07 24.24 -45.60
N SER A 332 43.67 22.98 -45.92
CA SER A 332 44.38 22.13 -46.84
C SER A 332 44.51 22.76 -48.24
N ARG A 333 43.37 23.28 -48.76
CA ARG A 333 43.40 24.03 -50.07
C ARG A 333 44.29 25.27 -50.04
N SER A 334 44.28 26.02 -48.92
CA SER A 334 45.12 27.18 -48.76
C SER A 334 46.63 26.84 -48.74
N LEU A 335 47.00 25.72 -48.10
CA LEU A 335 48.35 25.18 -48.07
C LEU A 335 48.80 24.65 -49.44
N GLU A 336 47.88 24.07 -50.24
CA GLU A 336 48.16 23.65 -51.60
C GLU A 336 48.45 24.80 -52.53
N ASN A 337 47.78 25.91 -52.37
CA ASN A 337 48.00 27.16 -53.12
C ASN A 337 49.33 27.87 -52.76
N ILE A 338 49.99 27.54 -51.64
CA ILE A 338 51.28 28.09 -51.21
C ILE A 338 52.47 27.27 -51.77
N LYS A 339 52.25 26.17 -52.46
CA LYS A 339 53.37 25.37 -53.06
C LYS A 339 54.09 26.07 -54.19
N ASP A 340 53.61 27.25 -54.64
CA ASP A 340 54.29 28.02 -55.67
C ASP A 340 55.09 29.17 -55.01
N PRO A 341 56.45 29.17 -55.03
CA PRO A 341 57.32 30.13 -54.32
C PRO A 341 57.06 31.62 -54.67
N GLU A 342 56.51 31.90 -55.80
CA GLU A 342 56.21 33.34 -56.21
C GLU A 342 54.90 33.93 -55.60
N GLN A 343 54.07 33.09 -54.90
CA GLN A 343 52.81 33.54 -54.30
C GLN A 343 52.90 33.81 -52.78
N VAL A 344 54.01 33.44 -52.12
CA VAL A 344 54.20 33.59 -50.67
C VAL A 344 54.20 35.05 -50.26
N ASP A 345 54.74 35.94 -51.07
CA ASP A 345 54.77 37.40 -50.76
C ASP A 345 53.45 38.13 -50.89
N LYS A 346 52.49 37.58 -51.65
CA LYS A 346 51.10 38.11 -51.75
C LYS A 346 50.13 37.60 -50.70
N ALA A 347 50.33 36.44 -50.13
CA ALA A 347 49.43 35.86 -49.15
C ALA A 347 49.63 36.44 -47.72
N VAL A 348 50.83 37.01 -47.45
CA VAL A 348 51.10 37.64 -46.15
C VAL A 348 50.45 39.02 -46.02
N GLN A 349 50.04 39.64 -47.14
CA GLN A 349 49.40 40.96 -47.12
C GLN A 349 47.86 40.97 -47.15
N THR A 350 47.18 39.85 -47.21
CA THR A 350 45.71 39.79 -47.22
C THR A 350 45.14 39.42 -45.84
N GLU A 351 44.54 40.34 -45.23
CA GLU A 351 43.36 40.51 -44.33
C GLU A 351 42.85 39.29 -43.50
N ASN A 352 43.39 38.07 -43.70
CA ASN A 352 42.87 36.88 -42.99
C ASN A 352 43.52 36.59 -41.64
N VAL A 353 44.66 37.23 -41.34
CA VAL A 353 45.32 37.06 -40.03
C VAL A 353 44.58 37.83 -38.94
N GLU A 354 43.95 38.97 -39.26
CA GLU A 354 43.15 39.73 -38.27
C GLU A 354 41.86 39.01 -37.84
N LYS A 355 41.22 38.31 -38.77
CA LYS A 355 39.99 37.51 -38.40
C LYS A 355 40.27 36.32 -37.49
N PHE A 356 41.45 35.73 -37.58
CA PHE A 356 41.82 34.63 -36.69
C PHE A 356 42.13 35.07 -35.26
N VAL A 357 42.66 36.26 -35.07
CA VAL A 357 42.98 36.85 -33.77
C VAL A 357 41.71 37.35 -33.07
N ASP A 358 40.73 37.83 -33.81
CA ASP A 358 39.49 38.35 -33.21
C ASP A 358 38.53 37.25 -32.71
N HIS A 359 38.50 36.08 -33.39
CA HIS A 359 37.71 34.91 -32.89
C HIS A 359 38.29 34.27 -31.64
N SER A 360 39.61 34.37 -31.41
CA SER A 360 40.22 33.86 -30.18
C SER A 360 39.95 34.73 -28.95
N LYS A 361 39.55 35.98 -29.14
CA LYS A 361 39.18 36.92 -28.06
C LYS A 361 37.72 36.82 -27.65
N GLN A 362 36.81 36.41 -28.54
CA GLN A 362 35.39 36.21 -28.22
C GLN A 362 35.08 34.87 -27.50
N ALA A 363 36.01 33.91 -27.50
CA ALA A 363 35.85 32.63 -26.78
C ALA A 363 36.29 32.66 -25.32
N LYS A 364 36.69 33.83 -24.78
CA LYS A 364 37.19 34.03 -23.40
C LYS A 364 36.32 34.92 -22.53
N ASN A 365 35.09 35.28 -22.97
CA ASN A 365 34.13 35.96 -22.09
C ASN A 365 32.89 35.09 -21.85
#